data_5ecc8585a8a0599b33048f61aa07d9cf
#
_entry.id   5ecc8585a8a0599b33048f61aa07d9cf
#
_cell.length_a   1.000
_cell.length_b   1.000
_cell.length_c   1.000
_cell.angle_alpha   90.00
_cell.angle_beta   90.00
_cell.angle_gamma   90.00
#
_symmetry.space_group_name_H-M   'P 1'
#
loop_
_entity.id
_entity.type
_entity.pdbx_description
1 polymer ?
#
loop_
_entity_poly.entity_id
_entity_poly.type
_entity_poly.pdbx_seq_one_letter_code
_entity_poly.pdbx_strand_id
1 'polypeptide(L)'
;MTQWYLARGYSILARNWTMRGGELDVVACRNNVMVVCEVKARATSQFGAPLEAITPQKVARVQRAGHAFLREYRQQHPDHSVRMRFDVATVLGTTLEVFENFF
;
A
#
# COMPACT_ATOMS: atom_id res chain seq x y z
N MET A 1 10.66 -1.73 -2.82
CA MET A 1 9.59 -0.87 -2.26
C MET A 1 9.62 -0.79 -0.76
N THR A 2 9.80 -1.89 -0.09
CA THR A 2 9.88 -1.88 1.38
C THR A 2 11.01 -1.01 1.91
N GLN A 3 12.13 -0.95 1.21
CA GLN A 3 13.28 -0.13 1.64
C GLN A 3 12.95 1.36 1.69
N TRP A 4 12.07 1.83 0.81
CA TRP A 4 11.64 3.23 0.84
C TRP A 4 10.96 3.58 2.16
N TYR A 5 10.09 2.69 2.65
CA TYR A 5 9.41 2.89 3.93
C TYR A 5 10.37 2.71 5.10
N LEU A 6 11.21 1.67 5.06
CA LEU A 6 12.19 1.45 6.13
C LEU A 6 13.12 2.64 6.31
N ALA A 7 13.57 3.24 5.19
CA ALA A 7 14.44 4.41 5.25
C ALA A 7 13.76 5.62 5.88
N ARG A 8 12.42 5.63 5.93
CA ARG A 8 11.64 6.72 6.52
C ARG A 8 11.10 6.39 7.91
N GLY A 9 11.63 5.35 8.52
CA GLY A 9 11.28 4.99 9.90
C GLY A 9 10.03 4.16 10.05
N TYR A 10 9.50 3.59 8.97
CA TYR A 10 8.36 2.68 9.05
C TYR A 10 8.82 1.27 9.37
N SER A 11 7.97 0.53 10.07
CA SER A 11 8.09 -0.93 10.19
C SER A 11 7.26 -1.58 9.10
N ILE A 12 7.76 -2.66 8.52
CA ILE A 12 7.01 -3.41 7.51
C ILE A 12 6.19 -4.47 8.22
N LEU A 13 4.86 -4.38 8.10
CA LEU A 13 3.95 -5.32 8.73
C LEU A 13 3.67 -6.52 7.85
N ALA A 14 3.60 -6.32 6.53
CA ALA A 14 3.31 -7.39 5.59
C ALA A 14 3.76 -7.02 4.19
N ARG A 15 4.04 -8.05 3.39
CA ARG A 15 4.29 -7.94 1.95
C ARG A 15 3.50 -9.03 1.25
N ASN A 16 2.90 -8.69 0.11
CA ASN A 16 2.14 -9.64 -0.69
C ASN A 16 1.12 -10.41 0.16
N TRP A 17 0.45 -9.67 1.03
CA TRP A 17 -0.59 -10.23 1.88
C TRP A 17 -1.85 -10.47 1.06
N THR A 18 -2.41 -11.67 1.16
CA THR A 18 -3.57 -12.05 0.38
C THR A 18 -4.74 -12.43 1.28
N MET A 19 -5.93 -12.15 0.78
CA MET A 19 -7.18 -12.60 1.36
C MET A 19 -8.15 -12.92 0.22
N ARG A 20 -9.26 -13.55 0.55
CA ARG A 20 -10.28 -13.81 -0.45
C ARG A 20 -10.81 -12.50 -1.02
N GLY A 21 -10.62 -12.31 -2.33
CA GLY A 21 -11.09 -11.13 -3.05
C GLY A 21 -10.15 -9.95 -3.05
N GLY A 22 -8.89 -10.10 -2.58
CA GLY A 22 -7.94 -9.01 -2.63
C GLY A 22 -6.55 -9.38 -2.14
N GLU A 23 -5.59 -8.50 -2.45
CA GLU A 23 -4.23 -8.60 -1.94
C GLU A 23 -3.67 -7.21 -1.68
N LEU A 24 -2.65 -7.16 -0.82
CA LEU A 24 -1.93 -5.94 -0.49
C LEU A 24 -0.46 -6.14 -0.78
N ASP A 25 0.14 -5.22 -1.55
CA ASP A 25 1.55 -5.33 -1.91
C ASP A 25 2.46 -5.06 -0.73
N VAL A 26 2.23 -3.97 -0.03
CA VAL A 26 3.03 -3.58 1.15
C VAL A 26 2.11 -2.96 2.19
N VAL A 27 2.28 -3.38 3.44
CA VAL A 27 1.67 -2.72 4.60
C VAL A 27 2.78 -2.30 5.54
N ALA A 28 2.81 -1.03 5.90
CA ALA A 28 3.82 -0.45 6.77
C ALA A 28 3.16 0.37 7.87
N CYS A 29 3.89 0.59 8.96
CA CYS A 29 3.36 1.35 10.08
C CYS A 29 4.45 2.23 10.68
N ARG A 30 4.10 3.47 10.97
CA ARG A 30 4.94 4.39 11.73
C ARG A 30 4.04 5.22 12.63
N ASN A 31 4.38 5.23 13.94
CA ASN A 31 3.56 5.88 14.94
C ASN A 31 2.12 5.34 14.87
N ASN A 32 1.14 6.20 14.66
CA ASN A 32 -0.27 5.82 14.62
C ASN A 32 -0.81 5.72 13.19
N VAL A 33 0.06 5.61 12.19
CA VAL A 33 -0.36 5.54 10.78
C VAL A 33 0.02 4.19 10.20
N MET A 34 -1.00 3.47 9.73
CA MET A 34 -0.84 2.25 8.96
C MET A 34 -1.01 2.59 7.49
N VAL A 35 0.03 2.32 6.71
CA VAL A 35 0.06 2.63 5.28
C VAL A 35 -0.12 1.36 4.48
N VAL A 36 -1.07 1.37 3.57
CA VAL A 36 -1.21 0.34 2.53
C VAL A 36 -0.73 0.94 1.23
N CYS A 37 0.29 0.33 0.62
CA CYS A 37 0.87 0.83 -0.61
C CYS A 37 0.60 -0.15 -1.76
N GLU A 38 -0.04 0.36 -2.80
CA GLU A 38 -0.21 -0.36 -4.06
C GLU A 38 0.96 -0.04 -4.96
N VAL A 39 1.61 -1.08 -5.50
CA VAL A 39 2.80 -0.91 -6.34
C VAL A 39 2.44 -1.19 -7.79
N LYS A 40 2.76 -0.25 -8.67
CA LYS A 40 2.56 -0.37 -10.11
C LYS A 40 3.88 -0.26 -10.83
N ALA A 41 4.27 -1.32 -11.52
CA ALA A 41 5.49 -1.38 -12.30
C ALA A 41 5.17 -1.42 -13.79
N ARG A 42 5.93 -0.65 -14.57
CA ARG A 42 5.81 -0.62 -16.01
C ARG A 42 7.19 -0.62 -16.65
N ALA A 43 7.31 -1.31 -17.77
CA ALA A 43 8.57 -1.33 -18.52
C ALA A 43 8.80 -0.02 -19.28
N THR A 44 7.72 0.62 -19.75
CA THR A 44 7.78 1.88 -20.50
C THR A 44 6.55 2.72 -20.15
N SER A 45 6.60 4.02 -20.51
CA SER A 45 5.46 4.93 -20.40
C SER A 45 4.62 4.96 -21.68
N GLN A 46 4.86 4.04 -22.62
CA GLN A 46 4.25 4.05 -23.95
C GLN A 46 2.71 3.99 -23.91
N PHE A 47 2.15 3.29 -22.94
CA PHE A 47 0.71 3.09 -22.80
C PHE A 47 0.10 3.95 -21.69
N GLY A 48 0.67 5.13 -21.45
CA GLY A 48 0.20 6.05 -20.44
C GLY A 48 1.02 5.99 -19.17
N ALA A 49 0.72 6.90 -18.24
CA ALA A 49 1.40 6.95 -16.95
C ALA A 49 1.00 5.76 -16.09
N PRO A 50 1.90 5.23 -15.24
CA PRO A 50 1.56 4.12 -14.33
C PRO A 50 0.32 4.37 -13.46
N LEU A 51 0.08 5.62 -13.05
CA LEU A 51 -1.09 5.97 -12.23
C LEU A 51 -2.40 5.77 -12.96
N GLU A 52 -2.41 5.81 -14.28
CA GLU A 52 -3.62 5.58 -15.07
C GLU A 52 -4.14 4.15 -14.95
N ALA A 53 -3.30 3.22 -14.47
CA ALA A 53 -3.71 1.84 -14.23
C ALA A 53 -4.49 1.69 -12.91
N ILE A 54 -4.59 2.73 -12.09
CA ILE A 54 -5.35 2.70 -10.84
C ILE A 54 -6.81 3.04 -11.15
N THR A 55 -7.64 2.01 -11.19
CA THR A 55 -9.07 2.14 -11.51
C THR A 55 -9.90 2.20 -10.24
N PRO A 56 -11.15 2.72 -10.31
CA PRO A 56 -12.05 2.70 -9.14
C PRO A 56 -12.27 1.30 -8.58
N GLN A 57 -12.30 0.26 -9.42
CA GLN A 57 -12.43 -1.11 -8.97
C GLN A 57 -11.21 -1.55 -8.16
N LYS A 58 -10.01 -1.17 -8.59
CA LYS A 58 -8.78 -1.46 -7.85
C LYS A 58 -8.74 -0.72 -6.52
N VAL A 59 -9.12 0.55 -6.52
CA VAL A 59 -9.22 1.34 -5.28
C VAL A 59 -10.13 0.64 -4.27
N ALA A 60 -11.34 0.27 -4.70
CA ALA A 60 -12.29 -0.40 -3.81
C ALA A 60 -11.75 -1.72 -3.27
N ARG A 61 -11.05 -2.48 -4.12
CA ARG A 61 -10.46 -3.77 -3.74
C ARG A 61 -9.37 -3.60 -2.71
N VAL A 62 -8.47 -2.65 -2.93
CA VAL A 62 -7.36 -2.37 -2.02
C VAL A 62 -7.88 -1.83 -0.69
N GLN A 63 -8.88 -0.93 -0.72
CA GLN A 63 -9.46 -0.42 0.52
C GLN A 63 -10.11 -1.53 1.33
N ARG A 64 -10.84 -2.43 0.67
CA ARG A 64 -11.48 -3.57 1.33
C ARG A 64 -10.47 -4.49 1.97
N ALA A 65 -9.41 -4.83 1.25
CA ALA A 65 -8.33 -5.66 1.77
C ALA A 65 -7.59 -4.96 2.91
N GLY A 66 -7.35 -3.65 2.79
CA GLY A 66 -6.70 -2.86 3.82
C GLY A 66 -7.50 -2.84 5.12
N HIS A 67 -8.81 -2.67 5.03
CA HIS A 67 -9.66 -2.68 6.21
C HIS A 67 -9.74 -4.08 6.85
N ALA A 68 -9.67 -5.15 6.06
CA ALA A 68 -9.60 -6.49 6.59
C ALA A 68 -8.28 -6.72 7.34
N PHE A 69 -7.16 -6.23 6.80
CA PHE A 69 -5.87 -6.29 7.48
C PHE A 69 -5.92 -5.54 8.80
N LEU A 70 -6.49 -4.34 8.79
CA LEU A 70 -6.61 -3.52 9.99
C LEU A 70 -7.41 -4.22 11.08
N ARG A 71 -8.50 -4.90 10.71
CA ARG A 71 -9.31 -5.67 11.67
C ARG A 71 -8.48 -6.74 12.37
N GLU A 72 -7.70 -7.52 11.60
CA GLU A 72 -6.81 -8.53 12.18
C GLU A 72 -5.77 -7.90 13.07
N TYR A 73 -5.18 -6.80 12.63
CA TYR A 73 -4.16 -6.09 13.39
C TYR A 73 -4.70 -5.62 14.74
N ARG A 74 -5.91 -5.05 14.75
CA ARG A 74 -6.54 -4.56 15.99
C ARG A 74 -6.84 -5.67 16.98
N GLN A 75 -7.15 -6.85 16.50
CA GLN A 75 -7.36 -8.00 17.37
C GLN A 75 -6.09 -8.42 18.09
N GLN A 76 -4.95 -8.30 17.40
CA GLN A 76 -3.64 -8.66 17.95
C GLN A 76 -3.00 -7.52 18.74
N HIS A 77 -3.40 -6.28 18.49
CA HIS A 77 -2.83 -5.08 19.11
C HIS A 77 -3.96 -4.14 19.57
N PRO A 78 -4.76 -4.58 20.57
CA PRO A 78 -5.97 -3.80 20.94
C PRO A 78 -5.68 -2.41 21.50
N ASP A 79 -4.48 -2.21 22.05
CA ASP A 79 -4.09 -0.92 22.63
C ASP A 79 -3.42 0.03 21.63
N HIS A 80 -3.19 -0.43 20.40
CA HIS A 80 -2.53 0.38 19.38
C HIS A 80 -3.57 0.96 18.43
N SER A 81 -3.91 2.22 18.65
CA SER A 81 -4.84 2.95 17.78
C SER A 81 -4.09 3.47 16.56
N VAL A 82 -4.52 3.04 15.38
CA VAL A 82 -3.92 3.46 14.11
C VAL A 82 -5.00 3.95 13.15
N ARG A 83 -4.60 4.89 12.28
CA ARG A 83 -5.42 5.33 11.15
C ARG A 83 -4.79 4.83 9.86
N MET A 84 -5.63 4.60 8.85
CA MET A 84 -5.19 4.10 7.55
C MET A 84 -4.80 5.24 6.64
N ARG A 85 -3.77 4.98 5.83
CA ARG A 85 -3.39 5.81 4.70
C ARG A 85 -3.11 4.91 3.52
N PHE A 86 -3.56 5.30 2.33
CA PHE A 86 -3.37 4.51 1.12
C PHE A 86 -2.44 5.26 0.17
N ASP A 87 -1.30 4.65 -0.09
CA ASP A 87 -0.26 5.18 -0.97
C ASP A 87 -0.22 4.39 -2.27
N VAL A 88 0.31 5.02 -3.31
CA VAL A 88 0.61 4.36 -4.57
C VAL A 88 2.06 4.59 -4.90
N ALA A 89 2.77 3.53 -5.25
CA ALA A 89 4.14 3.60 -5.74
C ALA A 89 4.16 3.20 -7.21
N THR A 90 4.85 3.97 -8.03
CA THR A 90 5.07 3.64 -9.43
C THR A 90 6.53 3.39 -9.68
N VAL A 91 6.81 2.35 -10.47
CA VAL A 91 8.17 2.01 -10.88
C VAL A 91 8.20 1.98 -12.39
N LEU A 92 9.03 2.85 -12.98
CA LEU A 92 9.26 2.88 -14.42
C LEU A 92 10.76 2.71 -14.63
N GLY A 93 11.17 1.54 -15.13
CA GLY A 93 12.58 1.17 -15.18
C GLY A 93 13.17 1.15 -13.78
N THR A 94 14.13 2.04 -13.52
CA THR A 94 14.76 2.18 -12.20
C THR A 94 14.20 3.37 -11.40
N THR A 95 13.22 4.08 -11.96
CA THR A 95 12.66 5.27 -11.32
C THR A 95 11.48 4.89 -10.45
N LEU A 96 11.58 5.19 -9.16
CA LEU A 96 10.54 4.96 -8.17
C LEU A 96 9.94 6.29 -7.76
N GLU A 97 8.60 6.39 -7.80
CA GLU A 97 7.87 7.53 -7.25
C GLU A 97 6.82 7.01 -6.27
N VAL A 98 6.68 7.69 -5.15
CA VAL A 98 5.66 7.33 -4.14
C VAL A 98 4.71 8.51 -3.97
N PHE A 99 3.43 8.23 -4.10
CA PHE A 99 2.36 9.20 -3.94
C PHE A 99 1.63 8.87 -2.64
N GLU A 100 1.93 9.62 -1.60
CA GLU A 100 1.36 9.40 -0.29
C GLU A 100 -0.09 9.89 -0.26
N ASN A 101 -0.91 9.16 0.50
CA ASN A 101 -2.32 9.51 0.69
C ASN A 101 -3.07 9.68 -0.65
N PHE A 102 -2.83 8.75 -1.56
CA PHE A 102 -3.32 8.86 -2.93
C PHE A 102 -4.84 8.63 -3.02
N PHE A 103 -5.39 7.71 -2.20
CA PHE A 103 -6.84 7.47 -2.20
C PHE A 103 -7.39 7.04 -0.83
#